data_8972db17acbe7fd4e914169804ca3c90
#
_entry.id   8972db17acbe7fd4e914169804ca3c90
#
_cell.length_a   1.000
_cell.length_b   1.000
_cell.length_c   1.000
_cell.angle_alpha   90.00
_cell.angle_beta   90.00
_cell.angle_gamma   90.00
#
_symmetry.space_group_name_H-M   'P 1'
#
loop_
_entity.id
_entity.type
_entity.pdbx_description
1 polymer ?
#
loop_
_entity_poly.entity_id
_entity_poly.type
_entity_poly.pdbx_seq_one_letter_code
_entity_poly.pdbx_strand_id
1 'polypeptide(L)'
;MKFSANLGFLWNDRPLPDAIRAAKGAGFDAVECHWPYGVPVSETKAALEETGLSMLGLNTSRGNVAIGENGLSALPGREADARAAIDEALAYAAGVSASAVHVMAGNSSGPRARRAFCENLGYACDAAGEAVTILIEPLNPYNAPGYFLNGAEQAADIIREVGRPNLRLMFDFYHIQIIEGDVTRRFETLLPLIGHVQIASVPDRGTPDHGELDYGYVLSRVAELGWRQPIGVEYLPRDVANPDMSWLARHR
;
A
#
# COMPACT_ATOMS: atom_id res chain seq x y z
N MET A 1 17.60 -7.48 5.12
CA MET A 1 16.37 -7.27 4.34
C MET A 1 16.29 -5.81 3.88
N LYS A 2 15.56 -5.49 2.80
CA LYS A 2 15.37 -4.09 2.37
C LYS A 2 14.03 -3.56 2.86
N PHE A 3 13.97 -2.26 3.19
CA PHE A 3 12.77 -1.63 3.70
C PHE A 3 12.41 -0.35 2.94
N SER A 4 11.11 -0.12 2.76
CA SER A 4 10.50 1.08 2.21
C SER A 4 9.80 1.88 3.31
N ALA A 5 10.03 3.20 3.35
CA ALA A 5 9.30 4.08 4.27
C ALA A 5 7.95 4.47 3.68
N ASN A 6 6.85 4.27 4.43
CA ASN A 6 5.57 4.82 4.03
C ASN A 6 5.43 6.28 4.50
N LEU A 7 5.56 7.21 3.55
CA LEU A 7 5.53 8.65 3.80
C LEU A 7 4.11 9.22 4.01
N GLY A 8 3.10 8.36 3.98
CA GLY A 8 1.76 8.70 4.45
C GLY A 8 1.66 8.74 5.97
N PHE A 9 2.60 8.10 6.68
CA PHE A 9 2.70 8.08 8.15
C PHE A 9 4.01 8.68 8.65
N LEU A 10 5.15 8.25 8.09
CA LEU A 10 6.46 8.73 8.50
C LEU A 10 6.73 10.10 7.87
N TRP A 11 7.16 11.06 8.70
CA TRP A 11 7.47 12.42 8.26
C TRP A 11 6.34 13.13 7.49
N ASN A 12 5.08 12.79 7.76
CA ASN A 12 3.92 13.42 7.12
C ASN A 12 3.64 14.85 7.61
N ASP A 13 4.46 15.37 8.50
CA ASP A 13 4.49 16.76 8.98
C ASP A 13 5.20 17.73 8.01
N ARG A 14 5.80 17.22 6.94
CA ARG A 14 6.60 17.99 5.97
C ARG A 14 6.20 17.69 4.52
N PRO A 15 6.61 18.55 3.55
CA PRO A 15 6.40 18.28 2.14
C PRO A 15 7.02 16.95 1.70
N LEU A 16 6.37 16.25 0.77
CA LEU A 16 6.83 14.93 0.28
C LEU A 16 8.31 14.89 -0.15
N PRO A 17 8.86 15.89 -0.88
CA PRO A 17 10.28 15.88 -1.22
C PRO A 17 11.22 15.86 0.00
N ASP A 18 10.84 16.56 1.08
CA ASP A 18 11.63 16.59 2.32
C ASP A 18 11.46 15.29 3.13
N ALA A 19 10.29 14.66 3.08
CA ALA A 19 10.06 13.33 3.65
C ALA A 19 10.91 12.27 2.94
N ILE A 20 11.06 12.34 1.61
CA ILE A 20 11.94 11.46 0.82
C ILE A 20 13.40 11.60 1.27
N ARG A 21 13.89 12.86 1.44
CA ARG A 21 15.25 13.11 1.95
C ARG A 21 15.44 12.57 3.37
N ALA A 22 14.44 12.75 4.23
CA ALA A 22 14.46 12.22 5.60
C ALA A 22 14.53 10.69 5.61
N ALA A 23 13.75 10.00 4.78
CA ALA A 23 13.79 8.55 4.62
C ALA A 23 15.19 8.07 4.18
N LYS A 24 15.83 8.77 3.25
CA LYS A 24 17.22 8.48 2.85
C LYS A 24 18.18 8.63 4.03
N GLY A 25 18.07 9.73 4.78
CA GLY A 25 18.91 10.00 5.96
C GLY A 25 18.73 8.95 7.05
N ALA A 26 17.52 8.41 7.21
CA ALA A 26 17.21 7.32 8.13
C ALA A 26 17.69 5.94 7.64
N GLY A 27 18.13 5.84 6.37
CA GLY A 27 18.72 4.64 5.82
C GLY A 27 17.75 3.72 5.08
N PHE A 28 16.55 4.15 4.72
CA PHE A 28 15.64 3.35 3.92
C PHE A 28 16.17 3.07 2.51
N ASP A 29 15.73 1.96 1.93
CA ASP A 29 16.14 1.51 0.59
C ASP A 29 15.18 1.97 -0.51
N ALA A 30 13.93 2.33 -0.13
CA ALA A 30 12.87 2.81 -0.99
C ALA A 30 11.86 3.65 -0.19
N VAL A 31 10.90 4.24 -0.89
CA VAL A 31 9.76 4.95 -0.28
C VAL A 31 8.46 4.57 -0.98
N GLU A 32 7.36 4.77 -0.28
CA GLU A 32 5.99 4.72 -0.79
C GLU A 32 5.19 5.87 -0.17
N CYS A 33 4.12 6.31 -0.79
CA CYS A 33 3.31 7.39 -0.26
C CYS A 33 1.83 7.16 -0.52
N HIS A 34 0.97 7.93 0.16
CA HIS A 34 -0.47 7.77 -0.03
C HIS A 34 -0.98 8.61 -1.21
N TRP A 35 -1.22 9.90 -1.01
CA TRP A 35 -1.91 10.78 -1.98
C TRP A 35 -1.03 11.99 -2.33
N PRO A 36 -0.08 11.86 -3.27
CA PRO A 36 0.92 12.89 -3.53
C PRO A 36 0.42 14.04 -4.42
N TYR A 37 -0.84 14.04 -4.83
CA TYR A 37 -1.38 14.87 -5.92
C TYR A 37 -1.30 16.38 -5.71
N GLY A 38 -1.13 16.83 -4.45
CA GLY A 38 -0.89 18.24 -4.12
C GLY A 38 0.57 18.68 -4.33
N VAL A 39 1.48 17.77 -4.68
CA VAL A 39 2.91 18.06 -4.90
C VAL A 39 3.22 17.90 -6.38
N PRO A 40 3.87 18.89 -7.03
CA PRO A 40 4.28 18.76 -8.42
C PRO A 40 5.15 17.52 -8.66
N VAL A 41 4.86 16.77 -9.72
CA VAL A 41 5.62 15.58 -10.12
C VAL A 41 7.12 15.87 -10.23
N SER A 42 7.50 17.05 -10.77
CA SER A 42 8.90 17.47 -10.93
C SER A 42 9.64 17.58 -9.60
N GLU A 43 8.98 18.04 -8.53
CA GLU A 43 9.61 18.19 -7.21
C GLU A 43 9.82 16.82 -6.55
N THR A 44 8.83 15.94 -6.63
CA THR A 44 8.95 14.57 -6.12
C THR A 44 10.02 13.79 -6.89
N LYS A 45 10.03 13.89 -8.23
CA LYS A 45 11.03 13.27 -9.08
C LYS A 45 12.45 13.75 -8.75
N ALA A 46 12.64 15.06 -8.60
CA ALA A 46 13.95 15.63 -8.24
C ALA A 46 14.47 15.08 -6.89
N ALA A 47 13.60 14.94 -5.88
CA ALA A 47 13.99 14.38 -4.59
C ALA A 47 14.34 12.88 -4.68
N LEU A 48 13.63 12.11 -5.51
CA LEU A 48 13.94 10.69 -5.76
C LEU A 48 15.30 10.56 -6.49
N GLU A 49 15.55 11.37 -7.51
CA GLU A 49 16.83 11.40 -8.23
C GLU A 49 17.99 11.81 -7.32
N GLU A 50 17.81 12.84 -6.48
CA GLU A 50 18.81 13.32 -5.51
C GLU A 50 19.18 12.23 -4.50
N THR A 51 18.19 11.51 -3.98
CA THR A 51 18.39 10.49 -2.94
C THR A 51 18.75 9.11 -3.46
N GLY A 52 18.46 8.84 -4.74
CA GLY A 52 18.58 7.51 -5.34
C GLY A 52 17.57 6.50 -4.77
N LEU A 53 16.49 6.97 -4.12
CA LEU A 53 15.40 6.11 -3.66
C LEU A 53 14.40 5.87 -4.77
N SER A 54 13.81 4.66 -4.81
CA SER A 54 12.70 4.33 -5.70
C SER A 54 11.37 4.56 -5.00
N MET A 55 10.37 5.09 -5.74
CA MET A 55 8.97 5.12 -5.30
C MET A 55 8.34 3.75 -5.60
N LEU A 56 7.97 3.00 -4.57
CA LEU A 56 7.37 1.67 -4.75
C LEU A 56 5.88 1.75 -5.09
N GLY A 57 5.16 2.68 -4.49
CA GLY A 57 3.73 2.78 -4.71
C GLY A 57 3.11 4.09 -4.23
N LEU A 58 1.92 4.34 -4.72
CA LEU A 58 1.03 5.42 -4.28
C LEU A 58 -0.44 4.97 -4.40
N ASN A 59 -1.35 5.66 -3.71
CA ASN A 59 -2.77 5.30 -3.66
C ASN A 59 -3.60 6.18 -4.58
N THR A 60 -4.65 5.62 -5.18
CA THR A 60 -5.71 6.43 -5.83
C THR A 60 -6.37 7.36 -4.83
N SER A 61 -6.91 8.49 -5.28
CA SER A 61 -7.65 9.43 -4.44
C SER A 61 -8.76 8.72 -3.64
N ARG A 62 -8.94 9.14 -2.38
CA ARG A 62 -10.04 8.64 -1.53
C ARG A 62 -11.42 9.15 -1.92
N GLY A 63 -11.51 10.17 -2.76
CA GLY A 63 -12.73 10.92 -2.99
C GLY A 63 -12.95 12.00 -1.93
N ASN A 64 -14.19 12.27 -1.57
CA ASN A 64 -14.54 13.29 -0.59
C ASN A 64 -14.46 12.75 0.85
N VAL A 65 -13.29 12.92 1.49
CA VAL A 65 -13.05 12.47 2.86
C VAL A 65 -13.93 13.17 3.90
N ALA A 66 -14.45 14.37 3.60
CA ALA A 66 -15.31 15.09 4.53
C ALA A 66 -16.68 14.40 4.76
N ILE A 67 -17.10 13.57 3.79
CA ILE A 67 -18.30 12.72 3.93
C ILE A 67 -17.96 11.25 4.20
N GLY A 68 -16.71 10.96 4.54
CA GLY A 68 -16.26 9.63 4.92
C GLY A 68 -15.88 8.71 3.75
N GLU A 69 -15.70 9.22 2.53
CA GLU A 69 -15.18 8.41 1.43
C GLU A 69 -13.74 7.97 1.71
N ASN A 70 -13.43 6.71 1.38
CA ASN A 70 -12.12 6.10 1.53
C ASN A 70 -11.76 5.23 0.32
N GLY A 71 -11.87 5.78 -0.87
CA GLY A 71 -11.77 5.11 -2.16
C GLY A 71 -13.11 5.12 -2.90
N LEU A 72 -13.07 4.91 -4.21
CA LEU A 72 -14.22 5.06 -5.09
C LEU A 72 -14.51 3.81 -5.93
N SER A 73 -13.55 2.87 -6.00
CA SER A 73 -13.56 1.87 -7.06
C SER A 73 -14.61 0.76 -6.85
N ALA A 74 -15.10 0.55 -5.61
CA ALA A 74 -16.19 -0.39 -5.34
C ALA A 74 -17.56 0.31 -5.13
N LEU A 75 -17.69 1.59 -5.48
CA LEU A 75 -18.93 2.36 -5.31
C LEU A 75 -19.79 2.30 -6.59
N PRO A 76 -20.94 1.60 -6.58
CA PRO A 76 -21.83 1.56 -7.75
C PRO A 76 -22.36 2.96 -8.09
N GLY A 77 -22.27 3.34 -9.36
CA GLY A 77 -22.67 4.65 -9.86
C GLY A 77 -21.60 5.74 -9.77
N ARG A 78 -20.40 5.40 -9.29
CA ARG A 78 -19.24 6.31 -9.20
C ARG A 78 -18.09 5.84 -10.12
N GLU A 79 -18.39 5.03 -11.15
CA GLU A 79 -17.38 4.43 -12.01
C GLU A 79 -16.56 5.48 -12.76
N ALA A 80 -17.18 6.59 -13.19
CA ALA A 80 -16.48 7.68 -13.87
C ALA A 80 -15.48 8.38 -12.92
N ASP A 81 -15.88 8.64 -11.68
CA ASP A 81 -15.02 9.27 -10.67
C ASP A 81 -13.86 8.33 -10.27
N ALA A 82 -14.16 7.03 -10.13
CA ALA A 82 -13.15 6.02 -9.85
C ALA A 82 -12.08 5.94 -10.94
N ARG A 83 -12.51 5.95 -12.22
CA ARG A 83 -11.58 5.94 -13.35
C ARG A 83 -10.77 7.22 -13.45
N ALA A 84 -11.37 8.38 -13.20
CA ALA A 84 -10.63 9.64 -13.14
C ALA A 84 -9.54 9.62 -12.05
N ALA A 85 -9.83 9.05 -10.86
CA ALA A 85 -8.85 8.88 -9.79
C ALA A 85 -7.76 7.87 -10.15
N ILE A 86 -8.08 6.82 -10.90
CA ILE A 86 -7.11 5.85 -11.43
C ILE A 86 -6.19 6.54 -12.45
N ASP A 87 -6.74 7.29 -13.39
CA ASP A 87 -5.97 7.99 -14.43
C ASP A 87 -5.01 9.02 -13.82
N GLU A 88 -5.46 9.79 -12.81
CA GLU A 88 -4.62 10.71 -12.05
C GLU A 88 -3.46 9.97 -11.37
N ALA A 89 -3.75 8.85 -10.72
CA ALA A 89 -2.75 8.05 -10.04
C ALA A 89 -1.72 7.45 -11.01
N LEU A 90 -2.16 6.91 -12.13
CA LEU A 90 -1.28 6.36 -13.15
C LEU A 90 -0.41 7.44 -13.81
N ALA A 91 -0.97 8.63 -14.08
CA ALA A 91 -0.20 9.75 -14.62
C ALA A 91 0.88 10.21 -13.64
N TYR A 92 0.56 10.31 -12.35
CA TYR A 92 1.55 10.66 -11.32
C TYR A 92 2.62 9.56 -11.19
N ALA A 93 2.20 8.30 -11.11
CA ALA A 93 3.09 7.15 -11.02
C ALA A 93 4.09 7.10 -12.20
N ALA A 94 3.61 7.32 -13.42
CA ALA A 94 4.47 7.40 -14.60
C ALA A 94 5.50 8.54 -14.50
N GLY A 95 5.07 9.72 -14.00
CA GLY A 95 5.94 10.88 -13.86
C GLY A 95 7.08 10.71 -12.86
N VAL A 96 6.86 9.94 -11.80
CA VAL A 96 7.87 9.65 -10.75
C VAL A 96 8.49 8.26 -10.87
N SER A 97 8.12 7.49 -11.90
CA SER A 97 8.54 6.09 -12.12
C SER A 97 8.19 5.18 -10.93
N ALA A 98 7.00 5.35 -10.35
CA ALA A 98 6.52 4.48 -9.29
C ALA A 98 6.21 3.07 -9.84
N SER A 99 6.51 2.03 -9.03
CA SER A 99 6.36 0.64 -9.45
C SER A 99 4.91 0.15 -9.38
N ALA A 100 4.07 0.76 -8.53
CA ALA A 100 2.71 0.31 -8.29
C ALA A 100 1.72 1.44 -7.98
N VAL A 101 0.43 1.17 -8.20
CA VAL A 101 -0.69 2.01 -7.76
C VAL A 101 -1.67 1.14 -6.97
N HIS A 102 -1.94 1.51 -5.72
CA HIS A 102 -2.99 0.92 -4.91
C HIS A 102 -4.35 1.53 -5.29
N VAL A 103 -5.23 0.72 -5.85
CA VAL A 103 -6.60 1.11 -6.21
C VAL A 103 -7.52 0.90 -5.02
N MET A 104 -7.86 2.00 -4.34
CA MET A 104 -8.68 1.98 -3.14
C MET A 104 -10.13 1.65 -3.44
N ALA A 105 -10.66 0.61 -2.75
CA ALA A 105 -12.02 0.12 -2.98
C ALA A 105 -13.10 1.13 -2.55
N GLY A 106 -12.99 1.65 -1.33
CA GLY A 106 -14.01 2.51 -0.73
C GLY A 106 -15.01 1.76 0.14
N ASN A 107 -15.88 2.52 0.79
CA ASN A 107 -16.89 2.00 1.72
C ASN A 107 -18.14 1.56 0.95
N SER A 108 -18.35 0.26 0.82
CA SER A 108 -19.45 -0.33 0.08
C SER A 108 -19.64 -1.79 0.47
N SER A 109 -20.68 -2.45 -0.08
CA SER A 109 -20.91 -3.88 0.18
C SER A 109 -21.79 -4.54 -0.89
N GLY A 110 -21.76 -5.85 -0.91
CA GLY A 110 -22.66 -6.68 -1.72
C GLY A 110 -22.23 -6.84 -3.19
N PRO A 111 -23.05 -7.57 -3.98
CA PRO A 111 -22.68 -8.00 -5.33
C PRO A 111 -22.48 -6.85 -6.33
N ARG A 112 -23.21 -5.73 -6.16
CA ARG A 112 -23.04 -4.56 -7.03
C ARG A 112 -21.71 -3.87 -6.82
N ALA A 113 -21.26 -3.76 -5.55
CA ALA A 113 -19.95 -3.23 -5.21
C ALA A 113 -18.81 -4.11 -5.77
N ARG A 114 -18.95 -5.44 -5.64
CA ARG A 114 -17.99 -6.38 -6.23
C ARG A 114 -17.85 -6.19 -7.73
N ARG A 115 -18.96 -6.08 -8.43
CA ARG A 115 -18.96 -5.86 -9.88
C ARG A 115 -18.27 -4.55 -10.26
N ALA A 116 -18.65 -3.45 -9.63
CA ALA A 116 -18.03 -2.14 -9.87
C ALA A 116 -16.51 -2.18 -9.61
N PHE A 117 -16.09 -2.86 -8.52
CA PHE A 117 -14.67 -3.00 -8.20
C PHE A 117 -13.92 -3.81 -9.26
N CYS A 118 -14.43 -4.99 -9.65
CA CYS A 118 -13.79 -5.81 -10.69
C CYS A 118 -13.70 -5.07 -12.04
N GLU A 119 -14.74 -4.34 -12.45
CA GLU A 119 -14.75 -3.55 -13.69
C GLU A 119 -13.71 -2.40 -13.64
N ASN A 120 -13.61 -1.67 -12.52
CA ASN A 120 -12.64 -0.59 -12.36
C ASN A 120 -11.21 -1.13 -12.22
N LEU A 121 -10.99 -2.30 -11.60
CA LEU A 121 -9.70 -2.97 -11.58
C LEU A 121 -9.26 -3.44 -12.96
N GLY A 122 -10.18 -4.00 -13.76
CA GLY A 122 -9.91 -4.32 -15.16
C GLY A 122 -9.46 -3.10 -15.93
N TYR A 123 -10.20 -1.98 -15.80
CA TYR A 123 -9.81 -0.70 -16.40
C TYR A 123 -8.42 -0.23 -15.95
N ALA A 124 -8.15 -0.25 -14.64
CA ALA A 124 -6.86 0.17 -14.09
C ALA A 124 -5.70 -0.67 -14.64
N CYS A 125 -5.87 -1.98 -14.71
CA CYS A 125 -4.87 -2.90 -15.24
C CYS A 125 -4.59 -2.67 -16.72
N ASP A 126 -5.65 -2.50 -17.51
CA ASP A 126 -5.53 -2.25 -18.95
C ASP A 126 -4.88 -0.88 -19.24
N ALA A 127 -5.20 0.16 -18.44
CA ALA A 127 -4.59 1.49 -18.55
C ALA A 127 -3.12 1.51 -18.07
N ALA A 128 -2.77 0.75 -17.03
CA ALA A 128 -1.40 0.65 -16.50
C ALA A 128 -0.45 -0.14 -17.42
N GLY A 129 -0.98 -1.08 -18.21
CA GLY A 129 -0.18 -1.98 -19.04
C GLY A 129 0.81 -2.81 -18.21
N GLU A 130 1.99 -3.07 -18.75
CA GLU A 130 3.05 -3.83 -18.06
C GLU A 130 3.93 -2.94 -17.15
N ALA A 131 3.80 -1.62 -17.25
CA ALA A 131 4.71 -0.68 -16.61
C ALA A 131 4.45 -0.52 -15.10
N VAL A 132 3.18 -0.66 -14.66
CA VAL A 132 2.77 -0.41 -13.28
C VAL A 132 1.94 -1.58 -12.76
N THR A 133 2.28 -2.07 -11.59
CA THR A 133 1.47 -3.06 -10.87
C THR A 133 0.27 -2.39 -10.22
N ILE A 134 -0.92 -2.95 -10.42
CA ILE A 134 -2.13 -2.54 -9.70
C ILE A 134 -2.24 -3.36 -8.42
N LEU A 135 -2.34 -2.67 -7.30
CA LEU A 135 -2.45 -3.29 -5.98
C LEU A 135 -3.86 -3.11 -5.41
N ILE A 136 -4.33 -4.12 -4.70
CA ILE A 136 -5.51 -4.06 -3.84
C ILE A 136 -5.15 -4.55 -2.44
N GLU A 137 -5.75 -3.96 -1.42
CA GLU A 137 -5.40 -4.20 -0.03
C GLU A 137 -6.64 -4.43 0.83
N PRO A 138 -6.72 -5.54 1.58
CA PRO A 138 -7.72 -5.73 2.62
C PRO A 138 -7.43 -4.86 3.84
N LEU A 139 -8.40 -4.02 4.24
CA LEU A 139 -8.26 -3.16 5.41
C LEU A 139 -9.07 -3.67 6.58
N ASN A 140 -8.51 -3.64 7.80
CA ASN A 140 -9.19 -4.06 9.00
C ASN A 140 -10.32 -3.11 9.42
N PRO A 141 -11.38 -3.61 10.09
CA PRO A 141 -12.60 -2.84 10.38
C PRO A 141 -12.40 -1.73 11.42
N TYR A 142 -11.33 -1.76 12.20
CA TYR A 142 -11.05 -0.71 13.19
C TYR A 142 -10.49 0.56 12.52
N ASN A 143 -9.64 0.40 11.50
CA ASN A 143 -9.08 1.52 10.77
C ASN A 143 -9.93 1.98 9.58
N ALA A 144 -10.71 1.06 8.98
CA ALA A 144 -11.55 1.33 7.82
C ALA A 144 -12.93 0.67 7.97
N PRO A 145 -13.79 1.18 8.86
CA PRO A 145 -15.14 0.61 9.05
C PRO A 145 -15.96 0.74 7.76
N GLY A 146 -16.56 -0.38 7.34
CA GLY A 146 -17.37 -0.43 6.12
C GLY A 146 -16.59 -0.53 4.81
N TYR A 147 -15.26 -0.62 4.85
CA TYR A 147 -14.43 -0.80 3.65
C TYR A 147 -14.79 -2.10 2.92
N PHE A 148 -14.93 -2.02 1.59
CA PHE A 148 -15.42 -3.15 0.79
C PHE A 148 -14.47 -4.35 0.84
N LEU A 149 -13.17 -4.12 0.68
CA LEU A 149 -12.18 -5.18 0.65
C LEU A 149 -11.62 -5.40 2.07
N ASN A 150 -12.10 -6.44 2.75
CA ASN A 150 -11.83 -6.68 4.16
C ASN A 150 -11.42 -8.13 4.48
N GLY A 151 -10.86 -8.85 3.50
CA GLY A 151 -10.34 -10.21 3.67
C GLY A 151 -9.34 -10.59 2.60
N ALA A 152 -8.31 -11.35 2.98
CA ALA A 152 -7.25 -11.79 2.06
C ALA A 152 -7.78 -12.77 1.00
N GLU A 153 -8.67 -13.70 1.38
CA GLU A 153 -9.30 -14.61 0.42
C GLU A 153 -10.23 -13.86 -0.53
N GLN A 154 -10.98 -12.86 -0.03
CA GLN A 154 -11.79 -12.01 -0.88
C GLN A 154 -10.93 -11.30 -1.94
N ALA A 155 -9.76 -10.78 -1.55
CA ALA A 155 -8.82 -10.17 -2.48
C ALA A 155 -8.30 -11.17 -3.51
N ALA A 156 -7.92 -12.36 -3.07
CA ALA A 156 -7.44 -13.43 -3.96
C ALA A 156 -8.51 -13.84 -4.99
N ASP A 157 -9.77 -13.95 -4.58
CA ASP A 157 -10.88 -14.27 -5.48
C ASP A 157 -11.13 -13.16 -6.50
N ILE A 158 -11.02 -11.89 -6.10
CA ILE A 158 -11.14 -10.74 -7.01
C ILE A 158 -9.99 -10.74 -8.01
N ILE A 159 -8.75 -10.97 -7.58
CA ILE A 159 -7.59 -11.05 -8.48
C ILE A 159 -7.78 -12.14 -9.53
N ARG A 160 -8.25 -13.33 -9.10
CA ARG A 160 -8.53 -14.44 -10.02
C ARG A 160 -9.67 -14.13 -10.99
N GLU A 161 -10.74 -13.49 -10.51
CA GLU A 161 -11.91 -13.09 -11.30
C GLU A 161 -11.55 -12.06 -12.36
N VAL A 162 -10.80 -11.02 -12.01
CA VAL A 162 -10.33 -9.98 -12.94
C VAL A 162 -9.32 -10.54 -13.95
N GLY A 163 -8.46 -11.47 -13.54
CA GLY A 163 -7.58 -12.25 -14.41
C GLY A 163 -6.53 -11.43 -15.17
N ARG A 164 -6.11 -10.29 -14.63
CA ARG A 164 -5.04 -9.47 -15.23
C ARG A 164 -3.70 -9.77 -14.54
N PRO A 165 -2.60 -9.98 -15.30
CA PRO A 165 -1.31 -10.38 -14.74
C PRO A 165 -0.66 -9.32 -13.86
N ASN A 166 -0.98 -8.05 -14.06
CA ASN A 166 -0.50 -6.91 -13.31
C ASN A 166 -1.39 -6.51 -12.12
N LEU A 167 -2.48 -7.27 -11.82
CA LEU A 167 -3.27 -7.10 -10.60
C LEU A 167 -2.71 -7.99 -9.50
N ARG A 168 -2.33 -7.39 -8.36
CA ARG A 168 -1.66 -8.07 -7.26
C ARG A 168 -2.24 -7.66 -5.91
N LEU A 169 -1.99 -8.51 -4.92
CA LEU A 169 -2.32 -8.27 -3.52
C LEU A 169 -1.23 -7.43 -2.84
N MET A 170 -1.61 -6.36 -2.16
CA MET A 170 -0.81 -5.76 -1.11
C MET A 170 -1.10 -6.52 0.19
N PHE A 171 -0.11 -7.25 0.67
CA PHE A 171 -0.21 -8.05 1.88
C PHE A 171 0.37 -7.26 3.06
N ASP A 172 -0.49 -6.54 3.78
CA ASP A 172 -0.10 -5.90 5.02
C ASP A 172 -0.32 -6.85 6.20
N PHE A 173 0.77 -7.27 6.85
CA PHE A 173 0.74 -8.16 8.00
C PHE A 173 -0.07 -7.59 9.16
N TYR A 174 -0.06 -6.27 9.35
CA TYR A 174 -0.87 -5.61 10.36
C TYR A 174 -2.37 -5.80 10.11
N HIS A 175 -2.84 -5.51 8.90
CA HIS A 175 -4.25 -5.67 8.56
C HIS A 175 -4.68 -7.12 8.61
N ILE A 176 -3.92 -8.02 7.99
CA ILE A 176 -4.27 -9.44 7.90
C ILE A 176 -4.26 -10.11 9.28
N GLN A 177 -3.34 -9.74 10.19
CA GLN A 177 -3.36 -10.27 11.56
C GLN A 177 -4.67 -9.92 12.28
N ILE A 178 -5.13 -8.68 12.17
CA ILE A 178 -6.37 -8.23 12.83
C ILE A 178 -7.61 -8.87 12.22
N ILE A 179 -7.62 -9.05 10.89
CA ILE A 179 -8.80 -9.60 10.16
C ILE A 179 -8.92 -11.11 10.37
N GLU A 180 -7.85 -11.86 10.20
CA GLU A 180 -7.90 -13.30 9.99
C GLU A 180 -6.87 -14.07 10.82
N GLY A 181 -5.74 -13.47 11.19
CA GLY A 181 -4.62 -14.15 11.82
C GLY A 181 -3.93 -15.18 10.91
N ASP A 182 -3.12 -16.07 11.49
CA ASP A 182 -2.36 -17.13 10.78
C ASP A 182 -1.54 -16.60 9.58
N VAL A 183 -0.95 -15.42 9.79
CA VAL A 183 -0.38 -14.58 8.72
C VAL A 183 0.73 -15.26 7.92
N THR A 184 1.55 -16.11 8.54
CA THR A 184 2.67 -16.76 7.84
C THR A 184 2.21 -17.83 6.86
N ARG A 185 1.20 -18.66 7.21
CA ARG A 185 0.63 -19.64 6.27
C ARG A 185 -0.19 -18.96 5.18
N ARG A 186 -0.94 -17.89 5.53
CA ARG A 186 -1.64 -17.08 4.52
C ARG A 186 -0.69 -16.44 3.55
N PHE A 187 0.41 -15.86 4.03
CA PHE A 187 1.45 -15.30 3.18
C PHE A 187 2.01 -16.36 2.21
N GLU A 188 2.38 -17.54 2.72
CA GLU A 188 2.89 -18.64 1.89
C GLU A 188 1.87 -19.07 0.81
N THR A 189 0.60 -19.24 1.18
CA THR A 189 -0.47 -19.65 0.27
C THR A 189 -0.74 -18.59 -0.81
N LEU A 190 -0.73 -17.31 -0.44
CA LEU A 190 -1.05 -16.21 -1.33
C LEU A 190 0.17 -15.62 -2.05
N LEU A 191 1.38 -16.08 -1.76
CA LEU A 191 2.63 -15.55 -2.31
C LEU A 191 2.62 -15.37 -3.84
N PRO A 192 2.03 -16.31 -4.65
CA PRO A 192 1.95 -16.11 -6.11
C PRO A 192 1.11 -14.88 -6.53
N LEU A 193 0.24 -14.37 -5.67
CA LEU A 193 -0.63 -13.22 -5.93
C LEU A 193 -0.08 -11.92 -5.34
N ILE A 194 0.90 -11.99 -4.42
CA ILE A 194 1.42 -10.82 -3.72
C ILE A 194 2.30 -9.98 -4.64
N GLY A 195 2.06 -8.68 -4.66
CA GLY A 195 2.87 -7.69 -5.38
C GLY A 195 3.59 -6.72 -4.45
N HIS A 196 3.12 -6.54 -3.22
CA HIS A 196 3.74 -5.71 -2.22
C HIS A 196 3.47 -6.23 -0.81
N VAL A 197 4.38 -5.96 0.11
CA VAL A 197 4.30 -6.41 1.52
C VAL A 197 4.49 -5.22 2.43
N GLN A 198 3.62 -5.12 3.46
CA GLN A 198 3.74 -4.09 4.49
C GLN A 198 3.71 -4.69 5.90
N ILE A 199 4.29 -3.96 6.85
CA ILE A 199 4.36 -4.34 8.27
C ILE A 199 4.13 -3.14 9.20
N ALA A 200 3.48 -3.41 10.32
CA ALA A 200 3.42 -2.56 11.51
C ALA A 200 3.10 -3.43 12.72
N SER A 201 3.37 -2.96 13.94
CA SER A 201 2.99 -3.72 15.13
C SER A 201 1.47 -3.83 15.30
N VAL A 202 1.03 -4.92 15.88
CA VAL A 202 -0.38 -5.18 16.22
C VAL A 202 -0.50 -5.20 17.74
N PRO A 203 -1.50 -4.54 18.34
CA PRO A 203 -2.65 -3.86 17.70
C PRO A 203 -2.49 -2.37 17.46
N ASP A 204 -1.40 -1.73 17.91
CA ASP A 204 -1.27 -0.26 18.03
C ASP A 204 -0.76 0.43 16.76
N ARG A 205 -0.45 -0.36 15.70
CA ARG A 205 0.15 0.11 14.44
C ARG A 205 1.45 0.90 14.66
N GLY A 206 2.21 0.55 15.69
CA GLY A 206 3.50 1.16 16.03
C GLY A 206 4.69 0.52 15.29
N THR A 207 5.90 0.76 15.81
CA THR A 207 7.14 0.17 15.27
C THR A 207 7.10 -1.36 15.30
N PRO A 208 7.67 -2.06 14.28
CA PRO A 208 7.52 -3.52 14.16
C PRO A 208 8.44 -4.34 15.09
N ASP A 209 8.87 -3.79 16.22
CA ASP A 209 9.71 -4.46 17.22
C ASP A 209 8.97 -4.82 18.52
N HIS A 210 7.65 -4.70 18.52
CA HIS A 210 6.77 -5.07 19.63
C HIS A 210 5.40 -5.55 19.11
N GLY A 211 4.48 -5.84 20.05
CA GLY A 211 3.10 -6.23 19.74
C GLY A 211 2.92 -7.74 19.63
N GLU A 212 1.83 -8.16 18.97
CA GLU A 212 1.40 -9.56 18.90
C GLU A 212 2.18 -10.40 17.89
N LEU A 213 2.87 -9.75 16.91
CA LEU A 213 3.65 -10.43 15.88
C LEU A 213 5.14 -10.39 16.21
N ASP A 214 5.77 -11.54 16.24
CA ASP A 214 7.23 -11.65 16.23
C ASP A 214 7.76 -11.43 14.82
N TYR A 215 8.10 -10.18 14.49
CA TYR A 215 8.66 -9.85 13.17
C TYR A 215 10.05 -10.43 12.93
N GLY A 216 10.80 -10.83 13.95
CA GLY A 216 12.02 -11.62 13.78
C GLY A 216 11.73 -12.95 13.09
N TYR A 217 10.71 -13.66 13.55
CA TYR A 217 10.24 -14.91 12.94
C TYR A 217 9.56 -14.65 11.56
N VAL A 218 8.61 -13.71 11.51
CA VAL A 218 7.84 -13.42 10.28
C VAL A 218 8.74 -13.05 9.12
N LEU A 219 9.69 -12.13 9.33
CA LEU A 219 10.59 -11.65 8.27
C LEU A 219 11.57 -12.74 7.82
N SER A 220 12.05 -13.59 8.76
CA SER A 220 12.84 -14.77 8.39
C SER A 220 12.06 -15.70 7.48
N ARG A 221 10.79 -15.99 7.81
CA ARG A 221 9.93 -16.84 6.99
C ARG A 221 9.64 -16.23 5.62
N VAL A 222 9.38 -14.93 5.55
CA VAL A 222 9.18 -14.18 4.30
C VAL A 222 10.41 -14.30 3.39
N ALA A 223 11.62 -14.17 3.98
CA ALA A 223 12.88 -14.34 3.24
C ALA A 223 13.11 -15.77 2.75
N GLU A 224 12.82 -16.79 3.58
CA GLU A 224 12.92 -18.21 3.20
C GLU A 224 12.01 -18.56 2.04
N LEU A 225 10.79 -18.00 2.01
CA LEU A 225 9.83 -18.17 0.93
C LEU A 225 10.21 -17.43 -0.36
N GLY A 226 11.33 -16.72 -0.37
CA GLY A 226 11.90 -16.13 -1.57
C GLY A 226 11.50 -14.68 -1.84
N TRP A 227 10.82 -13.98 -0.92
CA TRP A 227 10.57 -12.55 -1.09
C TRP A 227 11.87 -11.74 -1.08
N ARG A 228 12.06 -10.86 -2.07
CA ARG A 228 13.30 -10.07 -2.25
C ARG A 228 13.05 -8.58 -2.44
N GLN A 229 11.79 -8.17 -2.63
CA GLN A 229 11.43 -6.77 -2.76
C GLN A 229 11.54 -6.07 -1.40
N PRO A 230 11.70 -4.74 -1.35
CA PRO A 230 11.62 -4.01 -0.11
C PRO A 230 10.25 -4.20 0.55
N ILE A 231 10.24 -4.24 1.89
CA ILE A 231 9.04 -4.34 2.70
C ILE A 231 8.65 -2.94 3.17
N GLY A 232 7.42 -2.53 2.91
CA GLY A 232 6.86 -1.27 3.38
C GLY A 232 6.68 -1.26 4.89
N VAL A 233 7.12 -0.20 5.55
CA VAL A 233 6.85 0.00 6.97
C VAL A 233 5.82 1.10 7.13
N GLU A 234 4.60 0.68 7.45
CA GLU A 234 3.43 1.54 7.47
C GLU A 234 2.89 1.70 8.90
N TYR A 235 3.69 2.32 9.76
CA TYR A 235 3.36 2.48 11.17
C TYR A 235 3.15 3.95 11.58
N LEU A 236 2.40 4.14 12.67
CA LEU A 236 2.15 5.43 13.30
C LEU A 236 3.31 5.74 14.26
N PRO A 237 4.20 6.68 13.92
CA PRO A 237 5.28 7.05 14.82
C PRO A 237 4.74 7.84 16.01
N ARG A 238 5.34 7.67 17.20
CA ARG A 238 5.01 8.49 18.38
C ARG A 238 5.42 9.95 18.20
N ASP A 239 6.52 10.17 17.51
CA ASP A 239 7.01 11.49 17.09
C ASP A 239 7.15 11.47 15.57
N VAL A 240 6.28 12.20 14.88
CA VAL A 240 6.24 12.23 13.40
C VAL A 240 7.47 12.93 12.83
N ALA A 241 7.99 13.94 13.53
CA ALA A 241 9.16 14.69 13.08
C ALA A 241 10.46 13.88 13.21
N ASN A 242 10.53 13.01 14.25
CA ASN A 242 11.70 12.18 14.55
C ASN A 242 11.25 10.73 14.86
N PRO A 243 10.80 9.96 13.85
CA PRO A 243 10.37 8.59 14.04
C PRO A 243 11.49 7.73 14.60
N ASP A 244 11.16 6.82 15.54
CA ASP A 244 12.14 5.86 16.07
C ASP A 244 12.52 4.83 15.00
N MET A 245 13.81 4.77 14.65
CA MET A 245 14.39 3.85 13.68
C MET A 245 15.27 2.77 14.33
N SER A 246 15.27 2.65 15.65
CA SER A 246 16.12 1.68 16.37
C SER A 246 15.82 0.23 15.98
N TRP A 247 14.58 -0.06 15.59
CA TRP A 247 14.13 -1.37 15.11
C TRP A 247 14.78 -1.76 13.77
N LEU A 248 15.07 -0.77 12.89
CA LEU A 248 15.56 -1.01 11.52
C LEU A 248 16.92 -1.74 11.53
N ALA A 249 17.80 -1.39 12.46
CA ALA A 249 19.11 -2.02 12.60
C ALA A 249 19.05 -3.50 13.00
N ARG A 250 17.95 -3.93 13.66
CA ARG A 250 17.77 -5.32 14.12
C ARG A 250 17.31 -6.28 13.03
N HIS A 251 16.77 -5.75 11.91
CA HIS A 251 16.16 -6.54 10.84
C HIS A 251 16.90 -6.42 9.49
N ARG A 252 18.04 -5.76 9.47
CA ARG A 252 18.94 -5.66 8.32
C ARG A 252 19.91 -6.80 8.17
#